data_905fc7827389132cc035bca9466a6f98
#
_entry.id   905fc7827389132cc035bca9466a6f98
#
_cell.length_a   1.000
_cell.length_b   1.000
_cell.length_c   1.000
_cell.angle_alpha   90.00
_cell.angle_beta   90.00
_cell.angle_gamma   90.00
#
_symmetry.space_group_name_H-M   'P 1'
#
loop_
_entity.id
_entity.type
_entity.pdbx_description
1 polymer ?
#
loop_
_entity_poly.entity_id
_entity_poly.type
_entity_poly.pdbx_seq_one_letter_code
_entity_poly.pdbx_strand_id
1 'polypeptide(L)'
;MFSLKVLKANGETKFVERGEREAYLVATSAYEEGDRVVLEYSGEPKYFMFQADDAMGASLIYVTGNVEIKIPFGELRDGYSPKAFMGELHYIYAREAYDEEIYAYRNQALNVYDNHDNCNSYPHASATVETRGEAVFAARNAIDGVKANSAHGQWPYVSWGINRNPDAVLRIDFGHEIETDKAIIYLRADFPHDNWWKEVTLAFSDGSTVAAQLEKMATGQTVHIQSVL
;
A
#
# COMPACT_ATOMS: atom_id res chain seq x y z
N MET A 1 12.88 -11.80 -17.26
CA MET A 1 13.44 -12.57 -16.12
C MET A 1 13.53 -11.66 -14.91
N PHE A 2 13.17 -12.13 -13.73
CA PHE A 2 13.28 -11.42 -12.44
C PHE A 2 13.68 -12.39 -11.33
N SER A 3 13.98 -11.88 -10.13
CA SER A 3 14.25 -12.72 -8.97
C SER A 3 13.54 -12.21 -7.72
N LEU A 4 13.12 -13.14 -6.88
CA LEU A 4 12.70 -12.89 -5.50
C LEU A 4 13.86 -13.21 -4.58
N LYS A 5 14.12 -12.34 -3.62
CA LYS A 5 15.19 -12.52 -2.64
C LYS A 5 14.70 -12.17 -1.24
N VAL A 6 15.25 -12.85 -0.25
CA VAL A 6 15.30 -12.36 1.12
C VAL A 6 16.74 -11.97 1.40
N LEU A 7 16.96 -10.71 1.73
CA LEU A 7 18.28 -10.17 2.03
C LEU A 7 18.39 -9.84 3.52
N LYS A 8 19.58 -10.07 4.10
CA LYS A 8 19.93 -9.60 5.43
C LYS A 8 20.19 -8.09 5.45
N ALA A 9 20.28 -7.50 6.63
CA ALA A 9 20.65 -6.09 6.83
C ALA A 9 21.94 -5.69 6.11
N ASN A 10 22.93 -6.57 6.05
CA ASN A 10 24.23 -6.35 5.39
C ASN A 10 24.21 -6.55 3.86
N GLY A 11 23.03 -6.91 3.28
CA GLY A 11 22.87 -7.17 1.85
C GLY A 11 23.17 -8.61 1.41
N GLU A 12 23.60 -9.49 2.33
CA GLU A 12 23.78 -10.91 2.03
C GLU A 12 22.43 -11.58 1.71
N THR A 13 22.41 -12.44 0.69
CA THR A 13 21.20 -13.18 0.32
C THR A 13 20.97 -14.37 1.25
N LYS A 14 19.83 -14.39 1.95
CA LYS A 14 19.36 -15.55 2.74
C LYS A 14 18.69 -16.58 1.84
N PHE A 15 17.79 -16.12 0.98
CA PHE A 15 17.01 -16.96 0.06
C PHE A 15 16.90 -16.27 -1.30
N VAL A 16 16.82 -17.04 -2.37
CA VAL A 16 16.63 -16.53 -3.73
C VAL A 16 15.89 -17.54 -4.59
N GLU A 17 14.93 -17.03 -5.39
CA GLU A 17 14.26 -17.77 -6.45
C GLU A 17 14.23 -16.90 -7.72
N ARG A 18 14.27 -17.53 -8.89
CA ARG A 18 14.28 -16.84 -10.18
C ARG A 18 13.16 -17.37 -11.06
N GLY A 19 12.58 -16.47 -11.84
CA GLY A 19 11.54 -16.81 -12.79
C GLY A 19 11.61 -15.97 -14.07
N GLU A 20 11.05 -16.49 -15.13
CA GLU A 20 10.83 -15.72 -16.35
C GLU A 20 9.53 -14.93 -16.27
N ARG A 21 8.44 -15.59 -15.88
CA ARG A 21 7.10 -15.01 -15.72
C ARG A 21 6.52 -15.17 -14.31
N GLU A 22 7.01 -16.14 -13.55
CA GLU A 22 6.59 -16.43 -12.18
C GLU A 22 7.76 -16.98 -11.36
N ALA A 23 7.78 -16.68 -10.06
CA ALA A 23 8.73 -17.19 -9.08
C ALA A 23 8.02 -17.38 -7.74
N TYR A 24 8.30 -18.50 -7.06
CA TYR A 24 7.71 -18.91 -5.79
C TYR A 24 8.83 -19.25 -4.82
N LEU A 25 9.08 -18.37 -3.85
CA LEU A 25 10.15 -18.52 -2.87
C LEU A 25 9.58 -18.97 -1.54
N VAL A 26 10.16 -20.05 -0.99
CA VAL A 26 9.88 -20.50 0.37
C VAL A 26 11.08 -20.18 1.25
N ALA A 27 10.92 -19.26 2.20
CA ALA A 27 11.94 -18.94 3.19
C ALA A 27 11.65 -19.72 4.48
N THR A 28 12.68 -20.42 4.99
CA THR A 28 12.56 -21.39 6.09
C THR A 28 13.31 -20.94 7.35
N SER A 29 13.30 -19.65 7.63
CA SER A 29 13.84 -19.07 8.87
C SER A 29 13.04 -17.84 9.26
N ALA A 30 12.99 -17.53 10.54
CA ALA A 30 12.46 -16.27 11.01
C ALA A 30 13.23 -15.08 10.41
N TYR A 31 12.54 -13.97 10.24
CA TYR A 31 13.16 -12.71 9.87
C TYR A 31 13.91 -12.09 11.06
N GLU A 32 15.00 -11.42 10.76
CA GLU A 32 15.80 -10.63 11.67
C GLU A 32 15.67 -9.15 11.34
N GLU A 33 15.94 -8.28 12.31
CA GLU A 33 15.88 -6.83 12.10
C GLU A 33 16.81 -6.39 10.96
N GLY A 34 16.26 -5.64 10.01
CA GLY A 34 16.97 -5.21 8.79
C GLY A 34 16.86 -6.18 7.62
N ASP A 35 16.21 -7.35 7.80
CA ASP A 35 15.87 -8.22 6.68
C ASP A 35 14.86 -7.53 5.76
N ARG A 36 14.90 -7.89 4.49
CA ARG A 36 13.97 -7.36 3.48
C ARG A 36 13.66 -8.37 2.39
N VAL A 37 12.44 -8.33 1.91
CA VAL A 37 12.01 -9.03 0.70
C VAL A 37 12.24 -8.12 -0.49
N VAL A 38 12.87 -8.65 -1.55
CA VAL A 38 13.18 -7.89 -2.76
C VAL A 38 12.65 -8.62 -3.99
N LEU A 39 11.86 -7.92 -4.79
CA LEU A 39 11.59 -8.27 -6.18
C LEU A 39 12.59 -7.49 -7.05
N GLU A 40 13.62 -8.19 -7.54
CA GLU A 40 14.64 -7.61 -8.43
C GLU A 40 14.17 -7.72 -9.87
N TYR A 41 13.93 -6.58 -10.49
CA TYR A 41 13.38 -6.46 -11.85
C TYR A 41 14.03 -5.29 -12.59
N SER A 42 14.42 -5.53 -13.84
CA SER A 42 15.07 -4.53 -14.69
C SER A 42 14.52 -4.48 -16.13
N GLY A 43 13.31 -5.03 -16.32
CA GLY A 43 12.64 -4.99 -17.62
C GLY A 43 11.82 -3.72 -17.82
N GLU A 44 11.03 -3.69 -18.92
CA GLU A 44 10.06 -2.65 -19.17
C GLU A 44 8.97 -2.65 -18.08
N PRO A 45 8.48 -1.47 -17.68
CA PRO A 45 7.44 -1.37 -16.66
C PRO A 45 6.22 -2.25 -16.95
N LYS A 46 5.74 -2.99 -15.96
CA LYS A 46 4.57 -3.87 -16.09
C LYS A 46 3.91 -4.20 -14.74
N TYR A 47 2.75 -4.81 -14.82
CA TYR A 47 2.04 -5.28 -13.66
C TYR A 47 2.52 -6.66 -13.18
N PHE A 48 2.65 -6.76 -11.86
CA PHE A 48 2.89 -8.02 -11.16
C PHE A 48 1.81 -8.29 -10.11
N MET A 49 1.41 -9.54 -9.99
CA MET A 49 0.77 -10.03 -8.78
C MET A 49 1.89 -10.41 -7.81
N PHE A 50 2.01 -9.68 -6.71
CA PHE A 50 3.11 -9.79 -5.76
C PHE A 50 2.61 -10.07 -4.35
N GLN A 51 3.23 -11.02 -3.66
CA GLN A 51 3.03 -11.34 -2.26
C GLN A 51 4.39 -11.42 -1.56
N ALA A 52 4.64 -10.51 -0.62
CA ALA A 52 5.84 -10.56 0.23
C ALA A 52 5.60 -11.29 1.55
N ASP A 53 4.33 -11.46 1.96
CA ASP A 53 3.95 -12.16 3.18
C ASP A 53 2.55 -12.78 3.03
N ASP A 54 2.39 -14.02 3.49
CA ASP A 54 1.14 -14.79 3.34
C ASP A 54 0.00 -14.30 4.26
N ALA A 55 0.30 -13.59 5.35
CA ALA A 55 -0.72 -12.98 6.21
C ALA A 55 -1.27 -11.65 5.67
N MET A 56 -0.64 -11.07 4.65
CA MET A 56 -1.07 -9.82 4.01
C MET A 56 -1.79 -10.05 2.67
N GLY A 57 -1.59 -11.22 2.08
CA GLY A 57 -2.11 -11.57 0.77
C GLY A 57 -1.35 -10.91 -0.38
N ALA A 58 -1.84 -11.13 -1.61
CA ALA A 58 -1.23 -10.58 -2.81
C ALA A 58 -1.80 -9.21 -3.17
N SER A 59 -0.97 -8.40 -3.82
CA SER A 59 -1.35 -7.11 -4.38
C SER A 59 -0.96 -7.05 -5.86
N LEU A 60 -1.85 -6.47 -6.67
CA LEU A 60 -1.55 -6.17 -8.07
C LEU A 60 -0.83 -4.83 -8.11
N ILE A 61 0.45 -4.84 -8.41
CA ILE A 61 1.32 -3.66 -8.41
C ILE A 61 1.90 -3.41 -9.80
N TYR A 62 2.03 -2.14 -10.18
CA TYR A 62 2.76 -1.72 -11.37
C TYR A 62 4.22 -1.47 -10.97
N VAL A 63 5.15 -2.16 -11.64
CA VAL A 63 6.56 -2.21 -11.25
C VAL A 63 7.42 -1.57 -12.33
N THR A 64 8.25 -0.61 -11.95
CA THR A 64 9.17 0.13 -12.84
C THR A 64 10.64 -0.15 -12.58
N GLY A 65 10.95 -0.97 -11.57
CA GLY A 65 12.30 -1.33 -11.17
C GLY A 65 12.29 -2.29 -9.98
N ASN A 66 13.35 -2.33 -9.22
CA ASN A 66 13.43 -3.17 -8.03
C ASN A 66 12.45 -2.69 -6.96
N VAL A 67 11.70 -3.64 -6.37
CA VAL A 67 10.80 -3.39 -5.24
C VAL A 67 11.42 -3.96 -3.98
N GLU A 68 11.50 -3.17 -2.93
CA GLU A 68 12.06 -3.58 -1.65
C GLU A 68 11.05 -3.38 -0.52
N ILE A 69 10.76 -4.46 0.21
CA ILE A 69 9.88 -4.46 1.38
C ILE A 69 10.73 -4.75 2.61
N LYS A 70 11.00 -3.71 3.40
CA LYS A 70 11.66 -3.86 4.69
C LYS A 70 10.74 -4.56 5.67
N ILE A 71 11.23 -5.60 6.32
CA ILE A 71 10.46 -6.30 7.36
C ILE A 71 10.29 -5.37 8.56
N PRO A 72 9.04 -5.11 9.00
CA PRO A 72 8.80 -4.19 10.12
C PRO A 72 9.21 -4.80 11.45
N PHE A 73 9.95 -4.05 12.24
CA PHE A 73 10.34 -4.36 13.62
C PHE A 73 9.99 -3.19 14.56
N GLY A 74 9.94 -3.46 15.85
CA GLY A 74 9.60 -2.45 16.85
C GLY A 74 8.24 -1.80 16.59
N GLU A 75 8.16 -0.49 16.75
CA GLU A 75 6.93 0.31 16.56
C GLU A 75 6.39 0.31 15.13
N LEU A 76 7.22 0.00 14.13
CA LEU A 76 6.75 -0.14 12.74
C LEU A 76 5.74 -1.28 12.58
N ARG A 77 5.80 -2.29 13.44
CA ARG A 77 4.86 -3.42 13.43
C ARG A 77 3.43 -3.05 13.75
N ASP A 78 3.22 -1.98 14.49
CA ASP A 78 1.89 -1.50 14.88
C ASP A 78 1.03 -1.13 13.66
N GLY A 79 1.66 -0.83 12.52
CA GLY A 79 1.00 -0.57 11.25
C GLY A 79 0.57 -1.83 10.47
N TYR A 80 0.86 -3.03 10.97
CA TYR A 80 0.64 -4.30 10.27
C TYR A 80 -0.12 -5.31 11.12
N SER A 81 -0.71 -6.31 10.45
CA SER A 81 -1.28 -7.46 11.17
C SER A 81 -0.24 -8.07 12.10
N PRO A 82 -0.60 -8.42 13.37
CA PRO A 82 0.35 -9.08 14.26
C PRO A 82 0.84 -10.44 13.74
N LYS A 83 0.22 -10.99 12.70
CA LYS A 83 0.63 -12.22 12.02
C LYS A 83 1.61 -11.96 10.88
N ALA A 84 1.66 -10.74 10.33
CA ALA A 84 2.49 -10.42 9.19
C ALA A 84 3.99 -10.56 9.55
N PHE A 85 4.75 -11.17 8.66
CA PHE A 85 6.19 -11.41 8.78
C PHE A 85 6.61 -12.21 10.02
N MET A 86 5.71 -13.06 10.54
CA MET A 86 5.95 -13.86 11.74
C MET A 86 6.13 -15.35 11.42
N GLY A 87 6.93 -16.02 12.26
CA GLY A 87 7.18 -17.46 12.14
C GLY A 87 8.50 -17.77 11.44
N GLU A 88 8.69 -19.04 11.08
CA GLU A 88 9.91 -19.57 10.46
C GLU A 88 9.67 -20.07 9.04
N LEU A 89 8.44 -20.00 8.55
CA LEU A 89 8.07 -20.46 7.22
C LEU A 89 7.28 -19.36 6.51
N HIS A 90 7.81 -18.86 5.39
CA HIS A 90 7.21 -17.76 4.64
C HIS A 90 7.07 -18.14 3.18
N TYR A 91 5.89 -17.87 2.62
CA TYR A 91 5.60 -18.07 1.21
C TYR A 91 5.52 -16.73 0.49
N ILE A 92 6.49 -16.48 -0.36
CA ILE A 92 6.67 -15.24 -1.11
C ILE A 92 6.51 -15.58 -2.59
N TYR A 93 5.73 -14.81 -3.35
CA TYR A 93 5.70 -15.01 -4.78
C TYR A 93 5.54 -13.71 -5.56
N ALA A 94 6.00 -13.75 -6.80
CA ALA A 94 5.67 -12.77 -7.81
C ALA A 94 5.40 -13.48 -9.14
N ARG A 95 4.45 -12.98 -9.91
CA ARG A 95 4.23 -13.35 -11.30
C ARG A 95 3.79 -12.14 -12.10
N GLU A 96 4.05 -12.16 -13.39
CA GLU A 96 3.43 -11.21 -14.30
C GLU A 96 1.91 -11.32 -14.18
N ALA A 97 1.23 -10.17 -14.13
CA ALA A 97 -0.23 -10.16 -14.05
C ALA A 97 -0.86 -10.61 -15.36
N TYR A 98 -2.04 -11.23 -15.27
CA TYR A 98 -2.85 -11.54 -16.44
C TYR A 98 -3.64 -10.30 -16.88
N ASP A 99 -3.99 -10.24 -18.17
CA ASP A 99 -4.76 -9.12 -18.73
C ASP A 99 -6.11 -8.95 -18.03
N GLU A 100 -6.76 -10.04 -17.65
CA GLU A 100 -8.04 -10.01 -16.93
C GLU A 100 -7.92 -9.36 -15.55
N GLU A 101 -6.76 -9.45 -14.89
CA GLU A 101 -6.51 -8.80 -13.60
C GLU A 101 -6.20 -7.32 -13.77
N ILE A 102 -5.47 -6.97 -14.82
CA ILE A 102 -5.10 -5.59 -15.14
C ILE A 102 -6.34 -4.77 -15.50
N TYR A 103 -7.18 -5.29 -16.37
CA TYR A 103 -8.35 -4.60 -16.91
C TYR A 103 -9.63 -4.79 -16.11
N ALA A 104 -9.60 -5.58 -15.02
CA ALA A 104 -10.74 -5.71 -14.12
C ALA A 104 -11.13 -4.36 -13.51
N TYR A 105 -12.44 -4.11 -13.40
CA TYR A 105 -12.94 -2.99 -12.60
C TYR A 105 -12.65 -3.25 -11.12
N ARG A 106 -11.72 -2.52 -10.55
CA ARG A 106 -11.17 -2.76 -9.20
C ARG A 106 -10.79 -1.48 -8.48
N ASN A 107 -10.44 -1.60 -7.21
CA ASN A 107 -9.76 -0.52 -6.50
C ASN A 107 -8.35 -0.35 -7.04
N GLN A 108 -8.13 0.71 -7.82
CA GLN A 108 -6.83 1.04 -8.41
C GLN A 108 -5.82 1.50 -7.36
N ALA A 109 -6.28 2.06 -6.23
CA ALA A 109 -5.42 2.58 -5.17
C ALA A 109 -4.95 1.50 -4.16
N LEU A 110 -5.17 0.21 -4.40
CA LEU A 110 -4.78 -0.85 -3.47
C LEU A 110 -3.33 -1.27 -3.65
N ASN A 111 -2.49 -1.05 -2.63
CA ASN A 111 -1.16 -1.62 -2.52
C ASN A 111 -0.85 -1.93 -1.03
N VAL A 112 -1.02 -3.19 -0.63
CA VAL A 112 -0.80 -3.61 0.77
C VAL A 112 0.69 -3.58 1.17
N TYR A 113 1.60 -3.52 0.19
CA TYR A 113 3.05 -3.48 0.39
C TYR A 113 3.67 -2.10 0.21
N ASP A 114 2.83 -1.06 0.06
CA ASP A 114 3.36 0.30 -0.02
C ASP A 114 4.10 0.72 1.26
N ASN A 115 5.14 1.52 1.12
CA ASN A 115 5.95 2.04 2.23
C ASN A 115 6.64 3.34 1.81
N HIS A 116 7.19 4.11 2.78
CA HIS A 116 7.82 5.41 2.53
C HIS A 116 9.00 5.37 1.56
N ASP A 117 9.77 4.29 1.59
CA ASP A 117 10.97 4.14 0.75
C ASP A 117 10.65 3.61 -0.66
N ASN A 118 9.37 3.37 -0.94
CA ASN A 118 8.94 2.84 -2.22
C ASN A 118 9.15 3.87 -3.33
N CYS A 119 9.80 3.44 -4.40
CA CYS A 119 10.05 4.27 -5.57
C CYS A 119 9.77 3.56 -6.92
N ASN A 120 9.43 2.28 -6.89
CA ASN A 120 9.32 1.45 -8.09
C ASN A 120 8.11 0.52 -8.08
N SER A 121 7.21 0.62 -7.11
CA SER A 121 5.97 -0.15 -7.09
C SER A 121 4.77 0.76 -6.82
N TYR A 122 3.76 0.64 -7.65
CA TYR A 122 2.59 1.52 -7.61
C TYR A 122 1.29 0.72 -7.50
N PRO A 123 0.21 1.33 -6.92
CA PRO A 123 0.13 2.70 -6.44
C PRO A 123 1.03 2.96 -5.24
N HIS A 124 1.54 4.20 -5.11
CA HIS A 124 2.33 4.67 -3.98
C HIS A 124 1.66 5.88 -3.32
N ALA A 125 1.53 5.86 -2.00
CA ALA A 125 0.96 6.94 -1.21
C ALA A 125 2.07 7.74 -0.51
N SER A 126 2.01 9.06 -0.64
CA SER A 126 2.86 10.00 0.10
C SER A 126 2.02 11.15 0.66
N ALA A 127 2.49 11.80 1.70
CA ALA A 127 1.76 12.89 2.32
C ALA A 127 2.67 14.04 2.76
N THR A 128 2.12 15.25 2.82
CA THR A 128 2.83 16.42 3.35
C THR A 128 2.99 16.38 4.86
N VAL A 129 2.17 15.58 5.55
CA VAL A 129 2.19 15.40 7.01
C VAL A 129 1.62 14.04 7.39
N GLU A 130 2.19 13.45 8.42
CA GLU A 130 1.69 12.26 9.09
C GLU A 130 1.69 12.50 10.59
N THR A 131 0.65 12.06 11.30
CA THR A 131 0.53 12.30 12.73
C THR A 131 1.71 11.71 13.49
N ARG A 132 2.53 12.56 14.10
CA ARG A 132 3.71 12.23 14.90
C ARG A 132 4.75 11.34 14.19
N GLY A 133 4.64 11.11 12.89
CA GLY A 133 5.50 10.17 12.15
C GLY A 133 5.32 8.70 12.56
N GLU A 134 4.19 8.36 13.21
CA GLU A 134 3.90 7.00 13.65
C GLU A 134 3.39 6.12 12.50
N ALA A 135 3.85 4.87 12.44
CA ALA A 135 3.46 3.91 11.41
C ALA A 135 1.94 3.70 11.30
N VAL A 136 1.23 3.81 12.41
CA VAL A 136 -0.24 3.67 12.48
C VAL A 136 -0.98 4.82 11.80
N PHE A 137 -0.30 5.93 11.49
CA PHE A 137 -0.87 7.12 10.82
C PHE A 137 -0.16 7.48 9.52
N ALA A 138 0.61 6.57 8.96
CA ALA A 138 1.35 6.76 7.72
C ALA A 138 0.44 6.85 6.48
N ALA A 139 0.89 7.54 5.43
CA ALA A 139 0.16 7.71 4.16
C ALA A 139 -0.24 6.38 3.52
N ARG A 140 0.63 5.35 3.59
CA ARG A 140 0.36 4.02 3.05
C ARG A 140 -0.94 3.39 3.57
N ASN A 141 -1.36 3.73 4.80
CA ASN A 141 -2.57 3.20 5.41
C ASN A 141 -3.85 3.66 4.70
N ALA A 142 -3.77 4.68 3.84
CA ALA A 142 -4.89 5.09 2.99
C ALA A 142 -5.14 4.15 1.81
N ILE A 143 -4.15 3.31 1.46
CA ILE A 143 -4.20 2.42 0.29
C ILE A 143 -3.92 0.94 0.61
N ASP A 144 -3.80 0.56 1.89
CA ASP A 144 -3.52 -0.81 2.35
C ASP A 144 -4.73 -1.75 2.29
N GLY A 145 -5.92 -1.23 2.00
CA GLY A 145 -7.17 -1.99 1.90
C GLY A 145 -7.86 -2.25 3.25
N VAL A 146 -7.28 -1.87 4.38
CA VAL A 146 -7.90 -1.99 5.71
C VAL A 146 -8.95 -0.91 5.89
N LYS A 147 -10.15 -1.28 6.38
CA LYS A 147 -11.30 -0.37 6.48
C LYS A 147 -11.94 -0.36 7.88
N ALA A 148 -11.32 -1.01 8.86
CA ALA A 148 -11.81 -0.98 10.24
C ALA A 148 -11.58 0.42 10.82
N ASN A 149 -12.64 1.10 11.25
CA ASN A 149 -12.60 2.51 11.63
C ASN A 149 -13.34 2.83 12.94
N SER A 150 -13.82 1.83 13.67
CA SER A 150 -14.50 2.00 14.97
C SER A 150 -13.56 2.29 16.15
N ALA A 151 -12.26 2.35 15.89
CA ALA A 151 -11.19 2.76 16.79
C ALA A 151 -10.09 3.46 15.99
N HIS A 152 -8.95 3.75 16.61
CA HIS A 152 -7.77 4.30 15.96
C HIS A 152 -6.50 3.82 16.66
N GLY A 153 -5.39 3.78 15.93
CA GLY A 153 -4.08 3.34 16.42
C GLY A 153 -3.62 2.07 15.71
N GLN A 154 -3.22 1.05 16.47
CA GLN A 154 -2.65 -0.19 15.94
C GLN A 154 -3.62 -0.93 14.99
N TRP A 155 -3.03 -1.69 14.08
CA TRP A 155 -3.79 -2.53 13.16
C TRP A 155 -4.87 -3.34 13.89
N PRO A 156 -6.11 -3.45 13.37
CA PRO A 156 -6.56 -3.03 12.04
C PRO A 156 -7.14 -1.60 11.97
N TYR A 157 -6.91 -0.76 12.96
CA TYR A 157 -7.47 0.59 13.05
C TYR A 157 -6.48 1.68 12.58
N VAL A 158 -5.57 1.30 11.70
CA VAL A 158 -4.61 2.21 11.07
C VAL A 158 -5.31 3.17 10.10
N SER A 159 -4.73 4.33 9.88
CA SER A 159 -5.25 5.33 8.93
C SER A 159 -4.14 6.30 8.55
N TRP A 160 -4.33 7.12 7.52
CA TRP A 160 -3.53 8.31 7.36
C TRP A 160 -4.01 9.41 8.33
N GLY A 161 -3.09 9.97 9.11
CA GLY A 161 -3.39 10.99 10.11
C GLY A 161 -2.79 12.34 9.76
N ILE A 162 -3.61 13.39 9.66
CA ILE A 162 -3.21 14.74 9.23
C ILE A 162 -2.62 15.62 10.33
N ASN A 163 -2.42 15.11 11.55
CA ASN A 163 -1.87 15.86 12.69
C ASN A 163 -2.56 17.23 12.91
N ARG A 164 -3.88 17.31 12.70
CA ARG A 164 -4.69 18.55 12.77
C ARG A 164 -4.30 19.64 11.76
N ASN A 165 -3.56 19.30 10.72
CA ASN A 165 -3.22 20.25 9.66
C ASN A 165 -4.35 20.26 8.60
N PRO A 166 -5.11 21.37 8.45
CA PRO A 166 -6.18 21.45 7.46
C PRO A 166 -5.67 21.50 6.02
N ASP A 167 -4.40 21.86 5.82
CA ASP A 167 -3.76 21.95 4.50
C ASP A 167 -2.97 20.66 4.16
N ALA A 168 -3.24 19.57 4.87
CA ALA A 168 -2.60 18.30 4.61
C ALA A 168 -2.99 17.75 3.23
N VAL A 169 -2.01 17.27 2.48
CA VAL A 169 -2.19 16.67 1.16
C VAL A 169 -1.73 15.23 1.20
N LEU A 170 -2.61 14.31 0.77
CA LEU A 170 -2.27 12.94 0.41
C LEU A 170 -2.13 12.87 -1.11
N ARG A 171 -1.03 12.34 -1.59
CA ARG A 171 -0.81 12.04 -2.99
C ARG A 171 -0.81 10.51 -3.19
N ILE A 172 -1.54 10.05 -4.18
CA ILE A 172 -1.48 8.68 -4.67
C ILE A 172 -0.92 8.73 -6.08
N ASP A 173 0.25 8.16 -6.27
CA ASP A 173 0.91 8.02 -7.55
C ASP A 173 0.66 6.60 -8.09
N PHE A 174 0.19 6.51 -9.32
CA PHE A 174 -0.10 5.21 -9.96
C PHE A 174 1.04 4.72 -10.86
N GLY A 175 2.10 5.54 -11.04
CA GLY A 175 3.24 5.21 -11.90
C GLY A 175 2.95 5.31 -13.40
N HIS A 176 1.69 5.44 -13.78
CA HIS A 176 1.19 5.62 -15.13
C HIS A 176 -0.21 6.24 -15.10
N GLU A 177 -0.75 6.61 -16.24
CA GLU A 177 -2.13 7.09 -16.36
C GLU A 177 -3.13 5.97 -16.10
N ILE A 178 -4.17 6.26 -15.32
CA ILE A 178 -5.28 5.37 -15.04
C ILE A 178 -6.61 6.04 -15.36
N GLU A 179 -7.63 5.24 -15.64
CA GLU A 179 -9.01 5.69 -15.72
C GLU A 179 -9.73 5.38 -14.40
N THR A 180 -10.48 6.35 -13.89
CA THR A 180 -11.29 6.19 -12.67
C THR A 180 -12.57 7.00 -12.76
N ASP A 181 -13.67 6.46 -12.25
CA ASP A 181 -15.00 7.07 -12.23
C ASP A 181 -15.46 7.50 -10.83
N LYS A 182 -14.75 7.06 -9.81
CA LYS A 182 -15.06 7.39 -8.42
C LYS A 182 -13.90 7.18 -7.46
N ALA A 183 -13.94 7.90 -6.35
CA ALA A 183 -13.20 7.60 -5.14
C ALA A 183 -14.15 7.20 -4.01
N ILE A 184 -13.78 6.24 -3.17
CA ILE A 184 -14.53 5.87 -1.97
C ILE A 184 -13.67 6.19 -0.76
N ILE A 185 -14.12 7.12 0.08
CA ILE A 185 -13.39 7.63 1.22
C ILE A 185 -13.96 7.02 2.50
N TYR A 186 -13.10 6.38 3.29
CA TYR A 186 -13.43 5.87 4.61
C TYR A 186 -12.80 6.78 5.66
N LEU A 187 -13.60 7.37 6.54
CA LEU A 187 -13.14 8.20 7.63
C LEU A 187 -13.11 7.41 8.94
N ARG A 188 -12.32 7.89 9.89
CA ARG A 188 -12.37 7.39 11.27
C ARG A 188 -13.79 7.59 11.86
N ALA A 189 -14.29 6.58 12.58
CA ALA A 189 -15.64 6.56 13.11
C ALA A 189 -15.72 5.98 14.55
N ASP A 190 -14.75 6.32 15.40
CA ASP A 190 -14.73 5.92 16.82
C ASP A 190 -15.47 6.94 17.71
N PHE A 191 -16.77 7.13 17.42
CA PHE A 191 -17.62 8.06 18.13
C PHE A 191 -17.59 7.83 19.66
N PRO A 192 -17.52 8.90 20.49
CA PRO A 192 -17.52 10.34 20.15
C PRO A 192 -16.11 10.94 20.00
N HIS A 193 -15.04 10.16 19.98
CA HIS A 193 -13.64 10.62 19.99
C HIS A 193 -13.06 10.91 18.61
N ASP A 194 -13.85 10.67 17.56
CA ASP A 194 -13.46 10.91 16.18
C ASP A 194 -13.45 12.39 15.80
N ASN A 195 -12.66 12.71 14.79
CA ASN A 195 -12.79 13.91 13.97
C ASN A 195 -13.00 13.46 12.53
N TRP A 196 -13.74 14.24 11.74
CA TRP A 196 -13.94 13.95 10.33
C TRP A 196 -13.72 15.19 9.47
N TRP A 197 -13.39 14.98 8.23
CA TRP A 197 -13.31 16.05 7.24
C TRP A 197 -14.70 16.38 6.73
N LYS A 198 -15.04 17.67 6.70
CA LYS A 198 -16.30 18.15 6.16
C LYS A 198 -16.26 18.29 4.65
N GLU A 199 -15.08 18.58 4.13
CA GLU A 199 -14.84 18.77 2.70
C GLU A 199 -13.50 18.20 2.32
N VAL A 200 -13.43 17.59 1.14
CA VAL A 200 -12.19 17.17 0.49
C VAL A 200 -12.17 17.64 -0.95
N THR A 201 -11.00 17.96 -1.45
CA THR A 201 -10.79 18.24 -2.86
C THR A 201 -9.88 17.16 -3.45
N LEU A 202 -10.36 16.45 -4.45
CA LEU A 202 -9.55 15.56 -5.28
C LEU A 202 -9.00 16.38 -6.43
N ALA A 203 -7.67 16.40 -6.59
CA ALA A 203 -6.99 17.04 -7.70
C ALA A 203 -6.26 15.97 -8.52
N PHE A 204 -6.37 16.05 -9.84
CA PHE A 204 -5.82 15.06 -10.76
C PHE A 204 -4.66 15.65 -11.59
N SER A 205 -3.83 14.77 -12.14
CA SER A 205 -2.66 15.16 -12.93
C SER A 205 -2.99 15.89 -14.24
N ASP A 206 -4.21 15.73 -14.76
CA ASP A 206 -4.73 16.48 -15.91
C ASP A 206 -5.16 17.92 -15.57
N GLY A 207 -5.06 18.32 -14.29
CA GLY A 207 -5.46 19.62 -13.77
C GLY A 207 -6.93 19.72 -13.36
N SER A 208 -7.73 18.68 -13.55
CA SER A 208 -9.12 18.66 -13.10
C SER A 208 -9.21 18.52 -11.58
N THR A 209 -10.33 18.97 -11.00
CA THR A 209 -10.59 18.88 -9.56
C THR A 209 -12.04 18.52 -9.28
N VAL A 210 -12.26 17.78 -8.18
CA VAL A 210 -13.60 17.48 -7.67
C VAL A 210 -13.63 17.78 -6.19
N ALA A 211 -14.49 18.71 -5.76
CA ALA A 211 -14.75 18.97 -4.36
C ALA A 211 -15.96 18.16 -3.89
N ALA A 212 -15.89 17.57 -2.71
CA ALA A 212 -16.97 16.78 -2.13
C ALA A 212 -17.15 17.09 -0.64
N GLN A 213 -18.42 17.19 -0.24
CA GLN A 213 -18.81 17.26 1.17
C GLN A 213 -18.89 15.85 1.73
N LEU A 214 -18.33 15.67 2.92
CA LEU A 214 -18.35 14.40 3.65
C LEU A 214 -19.18 14.49 4.92
N GLU A 215 -19.78 13.37 5.28
CA GLU A 215 -20.59 13.22 6.47
C GLU A 215 -19.84 12.45 7.56
N LYS A 216 -20.30 12.60 8.81
CA LYS A 216 -19.81 11.82 9.95
C LYS A 216 -20.45 10.44 9.93
N MET A 217 -19.82 9.47 9.24
CA MET A 217 -20.34 8.12 9.11
C MET A 217 -19.24 7.07 9.05
N ALA A 218 -19.56 5.84 9.44
CA ALA A 218 -18.62 4.71 9.47
C ALA A 218 -18.46 4.02 8.12
N THR A 219 -19.39 4.19 7.20
CA THR A 219 -19.35 3.57 5.87
C THR A 219 -18.57 4.40 4.87
N GLY A 220 -18.09 3.77 3.82
CA GLY A 220 -17.41 4.47 2.72
C GLY A 220 -18.33 5.47 2.00
N GLN A 221 -17.81 6.64 1.70
CA GLN A 221 -18.49 7.74 1.03
C GLN A 221 -17.98 7.85 -0.40
N THR A 222 -18.89 7.74 -1.36
CA THR A 222 -18.53 7.77 -2.78
C THR A 222 -18.50 9.20 -3.30
N VAL A 223 -17.38 9.57 -3.87
CA VAL A 223 -17.20 10.79 -4.65
C VAL A 223 -17.11 10.39 -6.12
N HIS A 224 -18.09 10.78 -6.92
CA HIS A 224 -18.08 10.51 -8.35
C HIS A 224 -17.14 11.46 -9.07
N ILE A 225 -16.33 10.90 -9.94
CA ILE A 225 -15.38 11.61 -10.79
C ILE A 225 -15.99 11.59 -12.20
N GLN A 226 -16.32 12.76 -12.72
CA GLN A 226 -16.74 12.84 -14.12
C GLN A 226 -15.49 12.62 -14.97
N SER A 227 -15.44 11.51 -15.71
CA SER A 227 -14.39 11.33 -16.71
C SER A 227 -14.44 12.52 -17.67
N VAL A 228 -13.37 13.30 -17.70
CA VAL A 228 -13.14 14.24 -18.78
C VAL A 228 -12.78 13.36 -19.98
N LEU A 229 -13.69 13.32 -20.96
CA LEU A 229 -13.49 12.67 -22.26
C LEU A 229 -12.42 13.44 -23.06
#